data_4a5b26737e77e10fc20217253d9960ab
#
_entry.id   4a5b26737e77e10fc20217253d9960ab
#
_cell.length_a   1.000
_cell.length_b   1.000
_cell.length_c   1.000
_cell.angle_alpha   90.00
_cell.angle_beta   90.00
_cell.angle_gamma   90.00
#
_symmetry.space_group_name_H-M   'P 1'
#
loop_
_entity.id
_entity.type
_entity.pdbx_description
1 polymer ?
#
loop_
_entity_poly.entity_id
_entity_poly.type
_entity_poly.pdbx_seq_one_letter_code
_entity_poly.pdbx_strand_id
1 'polypeptide(L)'
;MESLSFIQWALEHLNYWTVALLMTIESSFIPFPSEIVVPPAAYLAAAGELNVFLVVLSATAGAICGALINYGLSVWIGRALVYKFVNSRLGHALLLSEEKIVRAEGYFVKYGALSTLIGRLVPAVRQLISIPAGLARMPLGSFVLFTAIGATAWNSILAALGYYLHSVV
;
A
#
# COMPACT_ATOMS: atom_id res chain seq x y z
N MET A 1 13.05 18.21 -5.40
CA MET A 1 14.19 17.48 -6.00
C MET A 1 14.78 16.45 -5.02
N GLU A 2 14.85 16.75 -3.71
CA GLU A 2 15.42 15.81 -2.71
C GLU A 2 14.66 14.48 -2.54
N SER A 3 13.34 14.49 -2.68
CA SER A 3 12.52 13.26 -2.60
C SER A 3 12.79 12.28 -3.76
N LEU A 4 13.08 12.80 -4.95
CA LEU A 4 13.44 11.98 -6.11
C LEU A 4 14.82 11.35 -5.93
N SER A 5 15.78 12.07 -5.34
CA SER A 5 17.11 11.54 -5.06
C SER A 5 17.10 10.45 -3.99
N PHE A 6 16.22 10.55 -2.97
CA PHE A 6 16.04 9.49 -1.98
C PHE A 6 15.45 8.22 -2.58
N ILE A 7 14.44 8.37 -3.43
CA ILE A 7 13.82 7.22 -4.11
C ILE A 7 14.83 6.54 -5.04
N GLN A 8 15.58 7.31 -5.82
CA GLN A 8 16.65 6.77 -6.68
C GLN A 8 17.71 6.03 -5.86
N TRP A 9 18.19 6.65 -4.78
CA TRP A 9 19.13 5.99 -3.88
C TRP A 9 18.58 4.68 -3.31
N ALA A 10 17.33 4.65 -2.87
CA ALA A 10 16.70 3.47 -2.32
C ALA A 10 16.50 2.36 -3.36
N LEU A 11 16.24 2.72 -4.62
CA LEU A 11 16.13 1.77 -5.74
C LEU A 11 17.52 1.21 -6.14
N GLU A 12 18.57 2.01 -6.04
CA GLU A 12 19.94 1.57 -6.27
C GLU A 12 20.49 0.67 -5.14
N HIS A 13 19.89 0.76 -3.94
CA HIS A 13 20.28 0.00 -2.75
C HIS A 13 19.14 -0.92 -2.28
N LEU A 14 18.48 -1.62 -3.22
CA LEU A 14 17.38 -2.52 -2.88
C LEU A 14 17.86 -3.68 -2.00
N ASN A 15 17.26 -3.75 -0.83
CA ASN A 15 17.38 -4.85 0.12
C ASN A 15 16.05 -4.98 0.86
N TYR A 16 15.90 -5.96 1.74
CA TYR A 16 14.63 -6.20 2.45
C TYR A 16 14.15 -5.00 3.26
N TRP A 17 15.06 -4.20 3.83
CA TRP A 17 14.72 -3.02 4.62
C TRP A 17 14.24 -1.85 3.74
N THR A 18 14.93 -1.59 2.63
CA THR A 18 14.52 -0.53 1.68
C THR A 18 13.20 -0.89 1.00
N VAL A 19 12.98 -2.17 0.67
CA VAL A 19 11.69 -2.65 0.17
C VAL A 19 10.60 -2.42 1.20
N ALA A 20 10.79 -2.82 2.46
CA ALA A 20 9.81 -2.61 3.52
C ALA A 20 9.53 -1.12 3.75
N LEU A 21 10.56 -0.27 3.75
CA LEU A 21 10.44 1.18 3.93
C LEU A 21 9.65 1.83 2.79
N LEU A 22 10.02 1.53 1.54
CA LEU A 22 9.35 2.07 0.37
C LEU A 22 7.88 1.62 0.29
N MET A 23 7.61 0.37 0.65
CA MET A 23 6.24 -0.15 0.71
C MET A 23 5.43 0.46 1.86
N THR A 24 6.09 0.84 2.96
CA THR A 24 5.44 1.60 4.05
C THR A 24 5.02 2.98 3.57
N ILE A 25 5.90 3.67 2.85
CA ILE A 25 5.63 4.99 2.25
C ILE A 25 4.50 4.87 1.23
N GLU A 26 4.57 3.88 0.36
CA GLU A 26 3.57 3.61 -0.69
C GLU A 26 2.18 3.35 -0.09
N SER A 27 2.12 2.51 0.92
CA SER A 27 0.84 2.15 1.57
C SER A 27 0.31 3.21 2.54
N SER A 28 1.08 4.27 2.79
CA SER A 28 0.61 5.46 3.52
C SER A 28 -0.17 6.39 2.57
N PHE A 29 -0.40 7.62 2.98
CA PHE A 29 -1.11 8.62 2.17
C PHE A 29 -0.28 9.20 1.00
N ILE A 30 0.97 8.78 0.82
CA ILE A 30 1.83 9.24 -0.28
C ILE A 30 1.60 8.32 -1.49
N PRO A 31 1.11 8.84 -2.64
CA PRO A 31 0.88 8.03 -3.82
C PRO A 31 2.22 7.67 -4.48
N PHE A 32 2.70 6.48 -4.19
CA PHE A 32 3.91 5.90 -4.76
C PHE A 32 3.59 4.50 -5.30
N PRO A 33 3.84 4.20 -6.57
CA PRO A 33 3.46 2.91 -7.14
C PRO A 33 4.42 1.79 -6.71
N SER A 34 3.88 0.71 -6.13
CA SER A 34 4.64 -0.49 -5.77
C SER A 34 5.25 -1.20 -6.96
N GLU A 35 4.75 -0.92 -8.15
CA GLU A 35 5.26 -1.41 -9.42
C GLU A 35 6.71 -0.98 -9.70
N ILE A 36 7.17 0.08 -9.04
CA ILE A 36 8.55 0.56 -9.12
C ILE A 36 9.46 -0.14 -8.09
N VAL A 37 8.90 -0.75 -7.04
CA VAL A 37 9.66 -1.33 -5.92
C VAL A 37 9.76 -2.84 -6.00
N VAL A 38 8.61 -3.52 -6.10
CA VAL A 38 8.56 -4.98 -5.99
C VAL A 38 9.13 -5.70 -7.21
N PRO A 39 8.82 -5.31 -8.47
CA PRO A 39 9.39 -5.99 -9.63
C PRO A 39 10.92 -5.88 -9.72
N PRO A 40 11.57 -4.71 -9.51
CA PRO A 40 13.03 -4.64 -9.48
C PRO A 40 13.66 -5.48 -8.37
N ALA A 41 13.07 -5.51 -7.17
CA ALA A 41 13.55 -6.36 -6.09
C ALA A 41 13.42 -7.84 -6.41
N ALA A 42 12.33 -8.25 -7.08
CA ALA A 42 12.15 -9.62 -7.53
C ALA A 42 13.07 -9.99 -8.70
N TYR A 43 13.42 -9.04 -9.55
CA TYR A 43 14.43 -9.21 -10.59
C TYR A 43 15.81 -9.52 -9.98
N LEU A 44 16.22 -8.77 -8.94
CA LEU A 44 17.44 -9.04 -8.17
C LEU A 44 17.38 -10.42 -7.47
N ALA A 45 16.20 -10.83 -7.02
CA ALA A 45 16.02 -12.16 -6.45
C ALA A 45 16.20 -13.26 -7.52
N ALA A 46 15.76 -13.05 -8.74
CA ALA A 46 16.00 -13.97 -9.86
C ALA A 46 17.47 -14.03 -10.25
N ALA A 47 18.19 -12.91 -10.13
CA ALA A 47 19.65 -12.85 -10.32
C ALA A 47 20.46 -13.53 -9.19
N GLY A 48 19.81 -13.98 -8.13
CA GLY A 48 20.43 -14.65 -6.99
C GLY A 48 20.97 -13.72 -5.88
N GLU A 49 20.71 -12.42 -5.99
CA GLU A 49 21.14 -11.43 -4.98
C GLU A 49 20.20 -11.35 -3.78
N LEU A 50 18.90 -11.64 -4.00
CA LEU A 50 17.85 -11.63 -2.97
C LEU A 50 17.03 -12.93 -3.01
N ASN A 51 16.22 -13.12 -1.97
CA ASN A 51 15.24 -14.21 -1.94
C ASN A 51 13.85 -13.65 -2.22
N VAL A 52 13.17 -14.17 -3.24
CA VAL A 52 11.86 -13.68 -3.68
C VAL A 52 10.78 -13.77 -2.59
N PHE A 53 10.81 -14.81 -1.75
CA PHE A 53 9.87 -14.96 -0.63
C PHE A 53 10.09 -13.88 0.43
N LEU A 54 11.35 -13.56 0.73
CA LEU A 54 11.69 -12.49 1.66
C LEU A 54 11.38 -11.11 1.09
N VAL A 55 11.49 -10.91 -0.23
CA VAL A 55 11.05 -9.69 -0.91
C VAL A 55 9.54 -9.49 -0.73
N VAL A 56 8.73 -10.53 -1.00
CA VAL A 56 7.27 -10.47 -0.81
C VAL A 56 6.91 -10.26 0.66
N LEU A 57 7.60 -10.92 1.57
CA LEU A 57 7.37 -10.77 3.01
C LEU A 57 7.69 -9.34 3.48
N SER A 58 8.83 -8.80 3.07
CA SER A 58 9.25 -7.42 3.40
C SER A 58 8.29 -6.38 2.81
N ALA A 59 7.87 -6.58 1.56
CA ALA A 59 6.89 -5.72 0.90
C ALA A 59 5.53 -5.77 1.61
N THR A 60 5.09 -6.94 2.03
CA THR A 60 3.83 -7.11 2.76
C THR A 60 3.91 -6.49 4.16
N ALA A 61 5.02 -6.69 4.88
CA ALA A 61 5.23 -6.05 6.18
C ALA A 61 5.20 -4.52 6.07
N GLY A 62 5.88 -3.96 5.07
CA GLY A 62 5.83 -2.53 4.77
C GLY A 62 4.42 -2.04 4.47
N ALA A 63 3.68 -2.78 3.64
CA ALA A 63 2.29 -2.45 3.30
C ALA A 63 1.37 -2.46 4.54
N ILE A 64 1.56 -3.40 5.46
CA ILE A 64 0.81 -3.44 6.73
C ILE A 64 1.16 -2.23 7.59
N CYS A 65 2.44 -1.88 7.72
CA CYS A 65 2.87 -0.70 8.49
C CYS A 65 2.25 0.59 7.94
N GLY A 66 2.32 0.81 6.63
CA GLY A 66 1.71 1.98 5.99
C GLY A 66 0.19 2.02 6.16
N ALA A 67 -0.46 0.88 6.02
CA ALA A 67 -1.91 0.75 6.24
C ALA A 67 -2.31 1.05 7.69
N LEU A 68 -1.52 0.61 8.65
CA LEU A 68 -1.76 0.88 10.08
C LEU A 68 -1.59 2.37 10.41
N ILE A 69 -0.65 3.05 9.76
CA ILE A 69 -0.50 4.52 9.89
C ILE A 69 -1.79 5.20 9.44
N ASN A 70 -2.29 4.90 8.24
CA ASN A 70 -3.52 5.49 7.71
C ASN A 70 -4.75 5.14 8.55
N TYR A 71 -4.86 3.88 8.98
CA TYR A 71 -5.92 3.43 9.87
C TYR A 71 -5.90 4.18 11.19
N GLY A 72 -4.74 4.24 11.86
CA GLY A 72 -4.57 4.93 13.14
C GLY A 72 -4.86 6.42 13.04
N LEU A 73 -4.36 7.08 12.00
CA LEU A 73 -4.66 8.49 11.75
C LEU A 73 -6.17 8.72 11.55
N SER A 74 -6.84 7.85 10.80
CA SER A 74 -8.28 7.98 10.56
C SER A 74 -9.11 7.79 11.82
N VAL A 75 -8.72 6.85 12.69
CA VAL A 75 -9.36 6.64 13.99
C VAL A 75 -9.14 7.84 14.91
N TRP A 76 -7.92 8.39 14.94
CA TRP A 76 -7.53 9.46 15.85
C TRP A 76 -8.07 10.83 15.42
N ILE A 77 -7.98 11.13 14.13
CA ILE A 77 -8.37 12.43 13.55
C ILE A 77 -9.89 12.52 13.42
N GLY A 78 -10.55 11.40 13.15
CA GLY A 78 -12.00 11.34 12.98
C GLY A 78 -12.50 11.84 11.62
N ARG A 79 -13.77 11.59 11.38
CA ARG A 79 -14.42 11.78 10.06
C ARG A 79 -14.37 13.23 9.58
N ALA A 80 -14.71 14.19 10.44
CA ALA A 80 -14.81 15.61 10.05
C ALA A 80 -13.49 16.16 9.51
N LEU A 81 -12.37 15.81 10.14
CA LEU A 81 -11.06 16.33 9.76
C LEU A 81 -10.50 15.58 8.53
N VAL A 82 -10.79 14.28 8.38
CA VAL A 82 -10.46 13.51 7.17
C VAL A 82 -11.16 14.13 5.95
N TYR A 83 -12.45 14.44 6.04
CA TYR A 83 -13.19 15.07 4.95
C TYR A 83 -12.65 16.48 4.63
N LYS A 84 -12.30 17.26 5.65
CA LYS A 84 -11.68 18.57 5.46
C LYS A 84 -10.31 18.47 4.75
N PHE A 85 -9.51 17.46 5.09
CA PHE A 85 -8.23 17.22 4.44
C PHE A 85 -8.40 16.79 2.98
N VAL A 86 -9.32 15.87 2.72
CA VAL A 86 -9.62 15.36 1.36
C VAL A 86 -10.08 16.49 0.44
N ASN A 87 -10.87 17.44 0.95
CA ASN A 87 -11.34 18.60 0.20
C ASN A 87 -10.31 19.74 0.12
N SER A 88 -9.12 19.59 0.70
CA SER A 88 -8.04 20.54 0.59
C SER A 88 -7.29 20.43 -0.75
N ARG A 89 -6.51 21.47 -1.10
CA ARG A 89 -5.65 21.43 -2.30
C ARG A 89 -4.68 20.25 -2.26
N LEU A 90 -4.18 19.91 -1.07
CA LEU A 90 -3.27 18.79 -0.88
C LEU A 90 -3.97 17.44 -1.11
N GLY A 91 -5.19 17.28 -0.59
CA GLY A 91 -6.00 16.08 -0.82
C GLY A 91 -6.28 15.86 -2.31
N HIS A 92 -6.64 16.91 -3.06
CA HIS A 92 -6.84 16.82 -4.50
C HIS A 92 -5.54 16.50 -5.26
N ALA A 93 -4.40 17.07 -4.85
CA ALA A 93 -3.09 16.75 -5.43
C ALA A 93 -2.70 15.27 -5.21
N LEU A 94 -3.18 14.66 -4.11
CA LEU A 94 -3.00 13.24 -3.78
C LEU A 94 -4.09 12.34 -4.40
N LEU A 95 -4.88 12.85 -5.34
CA LEU A 95 -5.98 12.15 -5.99
C LEU A 95 -7.09 11.65 -5.03
N LEU A 96 -7.15 12.24 -3.83
CA LEU A 96 -8.22 12.01 -2.87
C LEU A 96 -9.44 12.83 -3.26
N SER A 97 -10.62 12.25 -3.12
CA SER A 97 -11.89 12.97 -3.26
C SER A 97 -12.91 12.44 -2.25
N GLU A 98 -13.79 13.33 -1.80
CA GLU A 98 -14.87 12.96 -0.88
C GLU A 98 -15.74 11.83 -1.46
N GLU A 99 -16.02 11.88 -2.76
CA GLU A 99 -16.80 10.85 -3.45
C GLU A 99 -16.14 9.46 -3.35
N LYS A 100 -14.81 9.38 -3.50
CA LYS A 100 -14.07 8.12 -3.36
C LYS A 100 -14.15 7.56 -1.95
N ILE A 101 -14.06 8.42 -0.93
CA ILE A 101 -14.17 8.01 0.48
C ILE A 101 -15.59 7.55 0.80
N VAL A 102 -16.62 8.30 0.40
CA VAL A 102 -18.03 7.92 0.60
C VAL A 102 -18.32 6.59 -0.09
N ARG A 103 -17.84 6.41 -1.32
CA ARG A 103 -17.99 5.15 -2.06
C ARG A 103 -17.33 3.98 -1.33
N ALA A 104 -16.10 4.18 -0.83
CA ALA A 104 -15.38 3.17 -0.06
C ALA A 104 -16.09 2.85 1.27
N GLU A 105 -16.59 3.85 1.99
CA GLU A 105 -17.41 3.63 3.21
C GLU A 105 -18.67 2.80 2.89
N GLY A 106 -19.33 3.07 1.77
CA GLY A 106 -20.47 2.27 1.30
C GLY A 106 -20.13 0.80 1.09
N TYR A 107 -18.94 0.50 0.58
CA TYR A 107 -18.44 -0.88 0.47
C TYR A 107 -18.23 -1.52 1.85
N PHE A 108 -17.73 -0.77 2.83
CA PHE A 108 -17.56 -1.29 4.21
C PHE A 108 -18.91 -1.60 4.86
N VAL A 109 -19.91 -0.76 4.66
CA VAL A 109 -21.26 -1.03 5.16
C VAL A 109 -21.86 -2.30 4.52
N LYS A 110 -21.61 -2.50 3.22
CA LYS A 110 -22.18 -3.62 2.46
C LYS A 110 -21.42 -4.94 2.64
N TYR A 111 -20.09 -4.91 2.68
CA TYR A 111 -19.25 -6.10 2.60
C TYR A 111 -18.37 -6.33 3.84
N GLY A 112 -18.37 -5.41 4.79
CA GLY A 112 -17.59 -5.52 6.03
C GLY A 112 -16.10 -5.69 5.76
N ALA A 113 -15.47 -6.63 6.44
CA ALA A 113 -14.04 -6.88 6.38
C ALA A 113 -13.52 -7.31 4.99
N LEU A 114 -14.35 -7.95 4.17
CA LEU A 114 -14.01 -8.30 2.79
C LEU A 114 -13.71 -7.08 1.92
N SER A 115 -14.27 -5.90 2.26
CA SER A 115 -13.96 -4.65 1.57
C SER A 115 -12.48 -4.31 1.62
N THR A 116 -11.79 -4.62 2.71
CA THR A 116 -10.33 -4.43 2.82
C THR A 116 -9.59 -5.32 1.84
N LEU A 117 -9.95 -6.58 1.73
CA LEU A 117 -9.33 -7.52 0.79
C LEU A 117 -9.56 -7.08 -0.65
N ILE A 118 -10.81 -6.85 -1.03
CA ILE A 118 -11.19 -6.47 -2.40
C ILE A 118 -10.54 -5.12 -2.76
N GLY A 119 -10.62 -4.14 -1.87
CA GLY A 119 -10.03 -2.82 -2.09
C GLY A 119 -8.51 -2.86 -2.29
N ARG A 120 -7.82 -3.80 -1.65
CA ARG A 120 -6.38 -3.97 -1.82
C ARG A 120 -5.98 -4.60 -3.16
N LEU A 121 -6.87 -5.32 -3.80
CA LEU A 121 -6.64 -5.88 -5.13
C LEU A 121 -6.94 -4.89 -6.26
N VAL A 122 -7.53 -3.74 -5.94
CA VAL A 122 -7.82 -2.68 -6.91
C VAL A 122 -6.75 -1.58 -6.79
N PRO A 123 -5.90 -1.38 -7.82
CA PRO A 123 -4.74 -0.47 -7.73
C PRO A 123 -5.10 0.96 -7.28
N ALA A 124 -6.20 1.52 -7.77
CA ALA A 124 -6.63 2.87 -7.43
C ALA A 124 -7.20 3.02 -6.02
N VAL A 125 -7.63 1.93 -5.39
CA VAL A 125 -8.36 1.93 -4.10
C VAL A 125 -7.47 1.45 -2.95
N ARG A 126 -6.49 0.59 -3.23
CA ARG A 126 -5.70 -0.14 -2.22
C ARG A 126 -4.99 0.76 -1.20
N GLN A 127 -4.54 1.95 -1.60
CA GLN A 127 -3.89 2.91 -0.70
C GLN A 127 -4.91 3.59 0.23
N LEU A 128 -6.11 3.84 -0.30
CA LEU A 128 -7.13 4.63 0.38
C LEU A 128 -8.04 3.79 1.29
N ILE A 129 -8.07 2.46 1.09
CA ILE A 129 -9.01 1.56 1.78
C ILE A 129 -8.82 1.56 3.30
N SER A 130 -7.62 1.90 3.78
CA SER A 130 -7.30 1.99 5.21
C SER A 130 -8.00 3.15 5.91
N ILE A 131 -8.33 4.23 5.18
CA ILE A 131 -9.02 5.40 5.71
C ILE A 131 -10.45 5.07 6.11
N PRO A 132 -11.32 4.58 5.20
CA PRO A 132 -12.68 4.18 5.58
C PRO A 132 -12.71 3.02 6.56
N ALA A 133 -11.73 2.10 6.55
CA ALA A 133 -11.62 1.06 7.56
C ALA A 133 -11.42 1.65 8.96
N GLY A 134 -10.53 2.66 9.09
CA GLY A 134 -10.31 3.39 10.34
C GLY A 134 -11.54 4.20 10.77
N LEU A 135 -12.21 4.90 9.84
CA LEU A 135 -13.43 5.66 10.12
C LEU A 135 -14.58 4.78 10.57
N ALA A 136 -14.71 3.59 9.99
CA ALA A 136 -15.68 2.58 10.40
C ALA A 136 -15.30 1.85 11.69
N ARG A 137 -14.12 2.13 12.28
CA ARG A 137 -13.57 1.45 13.47
C ARG A 137 -13.58 -0.06 13.33
N MET A 138 -13.18 -0.56 12.16
CA MET A 138 -13.07 -1.99 11.92
C MET A 138 -12.14 -2.64 12.96
N PRO A 139 -12.43 -3.86 13.47
CA PRO A 139 -11.53 -4.55 14.40
C PRO A 139 -10.13 -4.67 13.83
N LEU A 140 -9.11 -4.23 14.59
CA LEU A 140 -7.73 -4.13 14.13
C LEU A 140 -7.18 -5.48 13.65
N GLY A 141 -7.50 -6.57 14.34
CA GLY A 141 -7.08 -7.91 13.94
C GLY A 141 -7.60 -8.32 12.56
N SER A 142 -8.89 -8.07 12.30
CA SER A 142 -9.48 -8.30 10.98
C SER A 142 -8.87 -7.40 9.92
N PHE A 143 -8.65 -6.12 10.23
CA PHE A 143 -8.00 -5.19 9.32
C PHE A 143 -6.60 -5.65 8.93
N VAL A 144 -5.76 -6.04 9.89
CA VAL A 144 -4.40 -6.53 9.64
C VAL A 144 -4.43 -7.82 8.84
N LEU A 145 -5.31 -8.78 9.20
CA LEU A 145 -5.42 -10.05 8.50
C LEU A 145 -5.79 -9.88 7.01
N PHE A 146 -6.85 -9.14 6.73
CA PHE A 146 -7.29 -8.92 5.35
C PHE A 146 -6.32 -8.02 4.56
N THR A 147 -5.65 -7.09 5.22
CA THR A 147 -4.56 -6.31 4.65
C THR A 147 -3.39 -7.22 4.27
N ALA A 148 -2.96 -8.11 5.16
CA ALA A 148 -1.87 -9.05 4.91
C ALA A 148 -2.18 -9.97 3.71
N ILE A 149 -3.37 -10.54 3.66
CA ILE A 149 -3.80 -11.42 2.56
C ILE A 149 -3.80 -10.66 1.23
N GLY A 150 -4.45 -9.49 1.18
CA GLY A 150 -4.54 -8.68 -0.04
C GLY A 150 -3.19 -8.15 -0.51
N ALA A 151 -2.36 -7.65 0.41
CA ALA A 151 -1.02 -7.17 0.10
C ALA A 151 -0.09 -8.30 -0.37
N THR A 152 -0.14 -9.47 0.27
CA THR A 152 0.64 -10.64 -0.15
C THR A 152 0.24 -11.09 -1.56
N ALA A 153 -1.05 -11.17 -1.85
CA ALA A 153 -1.54 -11.53 -3.18
C ALA A 153 -1.04 -10.55 -4.26
N TRP A 154 -1.18 -9.25 -4.02
CA TRP A 154 -0.71 -8.22 -4.95
C TRP A 154 0.81 -8.23 -5.12
N ASN A 155 1.56 -8.25 -4.03
CA ASN A 155 3.03 -8.27 -4.06
C ASN A 155 3.56 -9.54 -4.72
N SER A 156 2.87 -10.68 -4.57
CA SER A 156 3.22 -11.93 -5.26
C SER A 156 3.04 -11.83 -6.77
N ILE A 157 1.98 -11.16 -7.23
CA ILE A 157 1.77 -10.89 -8.67
C ILE A 157 2.90 -10.01 -9.21
N LEU A 158 3.24 -8.92 -8.51
CA LEU A 158 4.32 -8.03 -8.92
C LEU A 158 5.70 -8.71 -8.87
N ALA A 159 5.93 -9.55 -7.86
CA ALA A 159 7.17 -10.31 -7.74
C ALA A 159 7.29 -11.35 -8.87
N ALA A 160 6.19 -12.02 -9.22
CA ALA A 160 6.17 -12.95 -10.35
C ALA A 160 6.48 -12.25 -11.68
N LEU A 161 5.94 -11.04 -11.89
CA LEU A 161 6.26 -10.22 -13.07
C LEU A 161 7.74 -9.86 -13.11
N GLY A 162 8.33 -9.37 -12.01
CA GLY A 162 9.74 -9.02 -11.94
C GLY A 162 10.65 -10.22 -12.14
N TYR A 163 10.31 -11.35 -11.56
CA TYR A 163 11.04 -12.62 -11.71
C TYR A 163 10.99 -13.14 -13.15
N TYR A 164 9.82 -13.07 -13.78
CA TYR A 164 9.64 -13.45 -15.18
C TYR A 164 10.43 -12.56 -16.13
N LEU A 165 10.46 -11.24 -15.89
CA LEU A 165 11.24 -10.30 -16.70
C LEU A 165 12.72 -10.69 -16.75
N HIS A 166 13.31 -11.14 -15.64
CA HIS A 166 14.69 -11.62 -15.62
C HIS A 166 14.91 -12.85 -16.50
N SER A 167 13.89 -13.71 -16.63
CA SER A 167 14.02 -14.94 -17.44
C SER A 167 13.89 -14.71 -18.94
N VAL A 168 13.42 -13.53 -19.36
CA VAL A 168 13.15 -13.18 -20.76
C VAL A 168 14.21 -12.22 -21.33
N VAL A 169 14.91 -11.50 -20.47
CA VAL A 169 15.98 -10.54 -20.82
C VAL A 169 17.34 -11.18 -20.61
#